data_7c32c2f831fc78335cb2904ff6d67400
#
_entry.id   7c32c2f831fc78335cb2904ff6d67400
#
_cell.length_a   1.000
_cell.length_b   1.000
_cell.length_c   1.000
_cell.angle_alpha   90.00
_cell.angle_beta   90.00
_cell.angle_gamma   90.00
#
_symmetry.space_group_name_H-M   'P 1'
#
loop_
_entity.id
_entity.type
_entity.pdbx_description
1 polymer ?
#
loop_
_entity_poly.entity_id
_entity_poly.type
_entity_poly.pdbx_seq_one_letter_code
_entity_poly.pdbx_strand_id
1 'polypeptide(L)'
;MSSTYMRLELLRMLRNRRFFIFSLGFPVVLYYLIAGPNKNNDDLGGSGISAPVYYMVGLVAFGAMTAVLSAGARISAERSTGWNRQLRITPLTTRNYFRTKVLTGYAAACATIAVMYVAGATLGVRLPARNWIEMTGLILVGLVPFAAGAIAMGHLVSVDSIGPAMGGTTAVLAFLGGTWFPITGDGVFATVAKCLPSYWLVQAGHVGLGESAWGRTGWLVVVAWTVALTALAARAYRRDTGRF
;
A
#
# COMPACT_ATOMS: atom_id res chain seq x y z
N MET A 1 -22.78 -15.47 7.29
CA MET A 1 -23.07 -14.19 6.58
C MET A 1 -21.81 -13.36 6.30
N SER A 2 -20.81 -13.35 7.15
CA SER A 2 -19.52 -12.63 6.90
C SER A 2 -18.77 -13.16 5.68
N SER A 3 -18.77 -14.47 5.42
CA SER A 3 -18.10 -15.11 4.28
C SER A 3 -18.75 -14.74 2.93
N THR A 4 -20.07 -14.64 2.87
CA THR A 4 -20.78 -14.22 1.67
C THR A 4 -20.47 -12.77 1.30
N TYR A 5 -20.45 -11.86 2.28
CA TYR A 5 -20.08 -10.46 2.06
C TYR A 5 -18.63 -10.34 1.57
N MET A 6 -17.70 -11.07 2.20
CA MET A 6 -16.28 -11.12 1.76
C MET A 6 -16.16 -11.61 0.32
N ARG A 7 -16.84 -12.71 -0.03
CA ARG A 7 -16.83 -13.26 -1.39
C ARG A 7 -17.34 -12.25 -2.42
N LEU A 8 -18.45 -11.58 -2.12
CA LEU A 8 -19.02 -10.56 -3.02
C LEU A 8 -18.09 -9.37 -3.19
N GLU A 9 -17.43 -8.89 -2.13
CA GLU A 9 -16.46 -7.81 -2.21
C GLU A 9 -15.21 -8.20 -3.04
N LEU A 10 -14.71 -9.42 -2.87
CA LEU A 10 -13.61 -9.93 -3.70
C LEU A 10 -14.01 -10.04 -5.17
N LEU A 11 -15.20 -10.59 -5.47
CA LEU A 11 -15.71 -10.65 -6.84
C LEU A 11 -15.90 -9.26 -7.45
N ARG A 12 -16.41 -8.29 -6.68
CA ARG A 12 -16.55 -6.90 -7.11
C ARG A 12 -15.20 -6.27 -7.42
N MET A 13 -14.20 -6.55 -6.59
CA MET A 13 -12.81 -6.11 -6.85
C MET A 13 -12.27 -6.73 -8.14
N LEU A 14 -12.39 -8.06 -8.31
CA LEU A 14 -11.90 -8.78 -9.48
C LEU A 14 -12.58 -8.34 -10.79
N ARG A 15 -13.82 -7.90 -10.73
CA ARG A 15 -14.57 -7.38 -11.91
C ARG A 15 -14.24 -5.92 -12.23
N ASN A 16 -13.51 -5.21 -11.39
CA ASN A 16 -13.12 -3.82 -11.62
C ASN A 16 -11.85 -3.73 -12.48
N ARG A 17 -12.02 -3.74 -13.81
CA ARG A 17 -10.91 -3.67 -14.77
C ARG A 17 -10.02 -2.43 -14.58
N ARG A 18 -10.62 -1.27 -14.27
CA ARG A 18 -9.87 -0.03 -14.04
C ARG A 18 -8.93 -0.16 -12.83
N PHE A 19 -9.40 -0.81 -11.78
CA PHE A 19 -8.59 -1.08 -10.59
C PHE A 19 -7.35 -1.92 -10.96
N PHE A 20 -7.52 -3.00 -11.74
CA PHE A 20 -6.40 -3.85 -12.14
C PHE A 20 -5.41 -3.12 -13.04
N ILE A 21 -5.87 -2.31 -13.98
CA ILE A 21 -4.98 -1.53 -14.87
C ILE A 21 -4.11 -0.58 -14.05
N PHE A 22 -4.68 0.15 -13.11
CA PHE A 22 -3.92 1.14 -12.34
C PHE A 22 -3.16 0.56 -11.15
N SER A 23 -3.65 -0.48 -10.51
CA SER A 23 -3.02 -1.08 -9.32
C SER A 23 -1.93 -2.11 -9.67
N LEU A 24 -2.11 -2.86 -10.75
CA LEU A 24 -1.16 -3.88 -11.21
C LEU A 24 -0.43 -3.45 -12.48
N GLY A 25 -1.17 -3.03 -13.51
CA GLY A 25 -0.62 -2.75 -14.83
C GLY A 25 0.35 -1.58 -14.81
N PHE A 26 -0.02 -0.49 -14.15
CA PHE A 26 0.81 0.71 -14.10
C PHE A 26 2.19 0.47 -13.44
N PRO A 27 2.29 -0.15 -12.23
CA PRO A 27 3.59 -0.50 -11.65
C PRO A 27 4.43 -1.42 -12.54
N VAL A 28 3.80 -2.40 -13.19
CA VAL A 28 4.50 -3.33 -14.09
C VAL A 28 5.06 -2.61 -15.32
N VAL A 29 4.25 -1.77 -15.96
CA VAL A 29 4.69 -1.00 -17.13
C VAL A 29 5.84 -0.07 -16.74
N LEU A 30 5.72 0.65 -15.63
CA LEU A 30 6.80 1.50 -15.13
C LEU A 30 8.05 0.69 -14.81
N TYR A 31 7.90 -0.49 -14.23
CA TYR A 31 9.03 -1.36 -13.94
C TYR A 31 9.83 -1.69 -15.18
N TYR A 32 9.17 -2.15 -16.25
CA TYR A 32 9.87 -2.47 -17.50
C TYR A 32 10.44 -1.24 -18.20
N LEU A 33 9.75 -0.09 -18.12
CA LEU A 33 10.26 1.16 -18.71
C LEU A 33 11.49 1.71 -18.00
N ILE A 34 11.59 1.55 -16.68
CA ILE A 34 12.67 2.14 -15.89
C ILE A 34 13.78 1.10 -15.65
N ALA A 35 13.43 -0.09 -15.19
CA ALA A 35 14.42 -1.13 -14.87
C ALA A 35 14.96 -1.85 -16.12
N GLY A 36 14.16 -1.97 -17.20
CA GLY A 36 14.57 -2.64 -18.43
C GLY A 36 15.84 -2.05 -19.06
N PRO A 37 15.88 -0.74 -19.36
CA PRO A 37 17.08 -0.08 -19.87
C PRO A 37 18.28 -0.13 -18.90
N ASN A 38 18.01 -0.22 -17.60
CA ASN A 38 19.01 -0.22 -16.53
C ASN A 38 19.35 -1.63 -16.01
N LYS A 39 18.96 -2.69 -16.72
CA LYS A 39 19.09 -4.07 -16.23
C LYS A 39 20.53 -4.50 -15.88
N ASN A 40 21.53 -3.88 -16.51
CA ASN A 40 22.96 -4.16 -16.28
C ASN A 40 23.59 -3.18 -15.29
N ASN A 41 22.81 -2.32 -14.64
CA ASN A 41 23.31 -1.42 -13.61
C ASN A 41 23.26 -2.13 -12.26
N ASP A 42 24.42 -2.57 -11.78
CA ASP A 42 24.56 -3.35 -10.54
C ASP A 42 24.62 -2.47 -9.28
N ASP A 43 24.77 -1.14 -9.44
CA ASP A 43 24.83 -0.17 -8.34
C ASP A 43 24.05 1.10 -8.67
N LEU A 44 22.79 1.15 -8.32
CA LEU A 44 21.94 2.31 -8.56
C LEU A 44 22.28 3.46 -7.58
N GLY A 45 22.95 4.50 -8.09
CA GLY A 45 23.22 5.72 -7.33
C GLY A 45 24.13 5.53 -6.11
N GLY A 46 25.03 4.54 -6.12
CA GLY A 46 25.93 4.25 -5.00
C GLY A 46 25.24 3.53 -3.83
N SER A 47 24.08 2.92 -4.07
CA SER A 47 23.33 2.20 -3.04
C SER A 47 23.80 0.76 -2.80
N GLY A 48 24.69 0.23 -3.66
CA GLY A 48 25.08 -1.18 -3.66
C GLY A 48 23.99 -2.14 -4.12
N ILE A 49 22.88 -1.60 -4.69
CA ILE A 49 21.71 -2.35 -5.10
C ILE A 49 21.55 -2.28 -6.62
N SER A 50 21.35 -3.42 -7.27
CA SER A 50 21.09 -3.42 -8.71
C SER A 50 19.76 -2.73 -9.04
N ALA A 51 19.72 -1.98 -10.14
CA ALA A 51 18.55 -1.24 -10.57
C ALA A 51 17.28 -2.12 -10.70
N PRO A 52 17.32 -3.34 -11.26
CA PRO A 52 16.13 -4.19 -11.30
C PRO A 52 15.55 -4.52 -9.92
N VAL A 53 16.40 -4.80 -8.93
CA VAL A 53 15.94 -5.09 -7.56
C VAL A 53 15.37 -3.84 -6.92
N TYR A 54 16.08 -2.71 -7.01
CA TYR A 54 15.64 -1.46 -6.42
C TYR A 54 14.26 -1.03 -6.92
N TYR A 55 14.09 -0.95 -8.24
CA TYR A 55 12.81 -0.54 -8.82
C TYR A 55 11.70 -1.57 -8.61
N MET A 56 12.01 -2.88 -8.58
CA MET A 56 11.02 -3.89 -8.23
C MET A 56 10.45 -3.62 -6.85
N VAL A 57 11.31 -3.43 -5.86
CA VAL A 57 10.90 -3.20 -4.46
C VAL A 57 10.11 -1.91 -4.30
N GLY A 58 10.60 -0.81 -4.86
CA GLY A 58 9.92 0.48 -4.80
C GLY A 58 8.52 0.41 -5.43
N LEU A 59 8.40 -0.20 -6.60
CA LEU A 59 7.13 -0.32 -7.31
C LEU A 59 6.18 -1.38 -6.69
N VAL A 60 6.71 -2.41 -6.02
CA VAL A 60 5.92 -3.29 -5.15
C VAL A 60 5.30 -2.49 -4.02
N ALA A 61 6.09 -1.68 -3.31
CA ALA A 61 5.60 -0.84 -2.22
C ALA A 61 4.54 0.15 -2.69
N PHE A 62 4.79 0.85 -3.82
CA PHE A 62 3.85 1.78 -4.43
C PHE A 62 2.53 1.10 -4.82
N GLY A 63 2.60 -0.01 -5.55
CA GLY A 63 1.42 -0.72 -6.02
C GLY A 63 0.61 -1.34 -4.88
N ALA A 64 1.28 -1.95 -3.89
CA ALA A 64 0.63 -2.52 -2.71
C ALA A 64 -0.04 -1.44 -1.84
N MET A 65 0.63 -0.29 -1.64
CA MET A 65 0.07 0.88 -0.96
C MET A 65 -1.17 1.40 -1.68
N THR A 66 -1.10 1.59 -3.00
CA THR A 66 -2.22 2.02 -3.84
C THR A 66 -3.40 1.04 -3.74
N ALA A 67 -3.12 -0.26 -3.77
CA ALA A 67 -4.12 -1.31 -3.65
C ALA A 67 -4.88 -1.24 -2.32
N VAL A 68 -4.15 -1.09 -1.21
CA VAL A 68 -4.75 -0.96 0.13
C VAL A 68 -5.53 0.35 0.26
N LEU A 69 -4.96 1.48 -0.17
CA LEU A 69 -5.63 2.78 -0.12
C LEU A 69 -6.92 2.81 -0.94
N SER A 70 -7.03 2.05 -2.04
CA SER A 70 -8.23 1.97 -2.87
C SER A 70 -9.51 1.55 -2.08
N ALA A 71 -9.35 0.91 -0.93
CA ALA A 71 -10.48 0.61 -0.04
C ALA A 71 -11.19 1.88 0.45
N GLY A 72 -10.46 2.99 0.62
CA GLY A 72 -11.02 4.29 0.99
C GLY A 72 -11.98 4.84 -0.07
N ALA A 73 -11.63 4.72 -1.35
CA ALA A 73 -12.51 5.14 -2.45
C ALA A 73 -13.82 4.36 -2.45
N ARG A 74 -13.77 3.05 -2.17
CA ARG A 74 -14.97 2.22 -2.05
C ARG A 74 -15.85 2.64 -0.87
N ILE A 75 -15.25 2.95 0.29
CA ILE A 75 -15.98 3.44 1.47
C ILE A 75 -16.66 4.78 1.15
N SER A 76 -15.95 5.72 0.53
CA SER A 76 -16.51 7.03 0.14
C SER A 76 -17.68 6.89 -0.83
N ALA A 77 -17.56 6.03 -1.85
CA ALA A 77 -18.63 5.73 -2.80
C ALA A 77 -19.85 5.07 -2.14
N GLU A 78 -19.64 4.16 -1.19
CA GLU A 78 -20.73 3.52 -0.44
C GLU A 78 -21.47 4.52 0.47
N ARG A 79 -20.74 5.48 1.03
CA ARG A 79 -21.36 6.57 1.81
C ARG A 79 -22.24 7.46 0.94
N SER A 80 -21.75 7.87 -0.22
CA SER A 80 -22.49 8.78 -1.12
C SER A 80 -23.78 8.18 -1.65
N THR A 81 -23.82 6.84 -1.83
CA THR A 81 -25.03 6.12 -2.28
C THR A 81 -25.98 5.69 -1.13
N GLY A 82 -25.64 6.02 0.11
CA GLY A 82 -26.44 5.59 1.28
C GLY A 82 -26.33 4.09 1.59
N TRP A 83 -25.42 3.36 0.95
CA TRP A 83 -25.24 1.92 1.15
C TRP A 83 -24.96 1.56 2.62
N ASN A 84 -24.28 2.43 3.34
CA ASN A 84 -24.00 2.24 4.77
C ASN A 84 -25.27 2.19 5.61
N ARG A 85 -26.36 2.90 5.24
CA ARG A 85 -27.66 2.82 5.90
C ARG A 85 -28.32 1.46 5.68
N GLN A 86 -28.23 0.96 4.43
CA GLN A 86 -28.76 -0.38 4.10
C GLN A 86 -28.01 -1.48 4.84
N LEU A 87 -26.71 -1.36 5.03
CA LEU A 87 -25.92 -2.33 5.79
C LEU A 87 -26.32 -2.40 7.28
N ARG A 88 -26.77 -1.29 7.87
CA ARG A 88 -27.19 -1.24 9.29
C ARG A 88 -28.47 -2.03 9.59
N ILE A 89 -29.35 -2.21 8.63
CA ILE A 89 -30.54 -3.06 8.78
C ILE A 89 -30.25 -4.55 8.52
N THR A 90 -29.00 -4.89 8.19
CA THR A 90 -28.53 -6.27 8.05
C THR A 90 -27.80 -6.72 9.34
N PRO A 91 -27.68 -8.01 9.61
CA PRO A 91 -26.90 -8.52 10.75
C PRO A 91 -25.38 -8.39 10.56
N LEU A 92 -24.90 -7.54 9.66
CA LEU A 92 -23.49 -7.27 9.44
C LEU A 92 -22.96 -6.31 10.51
N THR A 93 -22.03 -6.77 11.34
CA THR A 93 -21.40 -5.91 12.35
C THR A 93 -20.39 -4.95 11.69
N THR A 94 -20.25 -3.75 12.26
CA THR A 94 -19.24 -2.74 11.85
C THR A 94 -17.82 -3.34 11.77
N ARG A 95 -17.47 -4.20 12.73
CA ARG A 95 -16.18 -4.88 12.75
C ARG A 95 -15.99 -5.78 11.53
N ASN A 96 -17.02 -6.53 11.13
CA ASN A 96 -16.95 -7.39 9.95
C ASN A 96 -16.89 -6.57 8.66
N TYR A 97 -17.57 -5.43 8.60
CA TYR A 97 -17.48 -4.50 7.49
C TYR A 97 -16.02 -4.00 7.28
N PHE A 98 -15.40 -3.42 8.30
CA PHE A 98 -14.02 -2.94 8.18
C PHE A 98 -13.03 -4.06 7.94
N ARG A 99 -13.17 -5.20 8.63
CA ARG A 99 -12.34 -6.38 8.36
C ARG A 99 -12.39 -6.80 6.90
N THR A 100 -13.58 -6.81 6.29
CA THR A 100 -13.73 -7.15 4.87
C THR A 100 -13.02 -6.12 3.98
N LYS A 101 -13.16 -4.81 4.25
CA LYS A 101 -12.47 -3.76 3.48
C LYS A 101 -10.95 -3.88 3.56
N VAL A 102 -10.42 -4.12 4.75
CA VAL A 102 -8.98 -4.34 4.95
C VAL A 102 -8.53 -5.60 4.22
N LEU A 103 -9.19 -6.73 4.42
CA LEU A 103 -8.80 -8.00 3.79
C LEU A 103 -8.87 -7.96 2.27
N THR A 104 -9.86 -7.29 1.67
CA THR A 104 -9.92 -7.11 0.21
C THR A 104 -8.81 -6.19 -0.29
N GLY A 105 -8.41 -5.16 0.45
CA GLY A 105 -7.25 -4.33 0.16
C GLY A 105 -5.95 -5.15 0.20
N TYR A 106 -5.78 -5.97 1.22
CA TYR A 106 -4.62 -6.88 1.34
C TYR A 106 -4.58 -7.96 0.25
N ALA A 107 -5.72 -8.54 -0.11
CA ALA A 107 -5.78 -9.48 -1.23
C ALA A 107 -5.32 -8.84 -2.55
N ALA A 108 -5.72 -7.59 -2.79
CA ALA A 108 -5.24 -6.82 -3.93
C ALA A 108 -3.73 -6.52 -3.85
N ALA A 109 -3.23 -6.15 -2.67
CA ALA A 109 -1.80 -5.93 -2.45
C ALA A 109 -0.99 -7.21 -2.68
N CYS A 110 -1.44 -8.36 -2.19
CA CYS A 110 -0.80 -9.65 -2.44
C CYS A 110 -0.75 -9.99 -3.94
N ALA A 111 -1.82 -9.71 -4.68
CA ALA A 111 -1.84 -9.90 -6.13
C ALA A 111 -0.80 -8.98 -6.82
N THR A 112 -0.71 -7.71 -6.40
CA THR A 112 0.30 -6.76 -6.90
C THR A 112 1.72 -7.23 -6.60
N ILE A 113 1.99 -7.67 -5.37
CA ILE A 113 3.29 -8.21 -4.95
C ILE A 113 3.67 -9.40 -5.83
N ALA A 114 2.75 -10.37 -6.00
CA ALA A 114 3.00 -11.57 -6.80
C ALA A 114 3.32 -11.23 -8.27
N VAL A 115 2.54 -10.35 -8.90
CA VAL A 115 2.77 -9.92 -10.28
C VAL A 115 4.11 -9.19 -10.44
N MET A 116 4.44 -8.32 -9.50
CA MET A 116 5.71 -7.59 -9.51
C MET A 116 6.92 -8.50 -9.29
N TYR A 117 6.78 -9.55 -8.46
CA TYR A 117 7.84 -10.54 -8.28
C TYR A 117 8.09 -11.35 -9.55
N VAL A 118 7.01 -11.72 -10.26
CA VAL A 118 7.14 -12.35 -11.58
C VAL A 118 7.84 -11.40 -12.55
N ALA A 119 7.45 -10.13 -12.60
CA ALA A 119 8.11 -9.13 -13.43
C ALA A 119 9.60 -8.98 -13.08
N GLY A 120 9.94 -8.95 -11.78
CA GLY A 120 11.34 -8.91 -11.32
C GLY A 120 12.14 -10.12 -11.79
N ALA A 121 11.57 -11.31 -11.67
CA ALA A 121 12.22 -12.54 -12.12
C ALA A 121 12.53 -12.53 -13.63
N THR A 122 11.70 -11.90 -14.46
CA THR A 122 11.96 -11.77 -15.93
C THR A 122 13.14 -10.84 -16.25
N LEU A 123 13.45 -9.87 -15.39
CA LEU A 123 14.62 -9.00 -15.51
C LEU A 123 15.85 -9.54 -14.74
N GLY A 124 15.80 -10.81 -14.31
CA GLY A 124 16.94 -11.48 -13.70
C GLY A 124 17.07 -11.31 -12.19
N VAL A 125 16.08 -10.73 -11.52
CA VAL A 125 16.09 -10.65 -10.04
C VAL A 125 16.00 -12.06 -9.46
N ARG A 126 17.05 -12.43 -8.73
CA ARG A 126 17.16 -13.73 -8.05
C ARG A 126 17.57 -13.50 -6.60
N LEU A 127 16.67 -13.80 -5.69
CA LEU A 127 16.91 -13.71 -4.25
C LEU A 127 16.68 -15.08 -3.61
N PRO A 128 17.35 -15.40 -2.49
CA PRO A 128 17.05 -16.58 -1.70
C PRO A 128 15.58 -16.62 -1.26
N ALA A 129 14.98 -17.81 -1.17
CA ALA A 129 13.57 -17.95 -0.77
C ALA A 129 13.24 -17.28 0.57
N ARG A 130 14.18 -17.33 1.52
CA ARG A 130 14.07 -16.64 2.80
C ARG A 130 13.82 -15.13 2.63
N ASN A 131 14.59 -14.47 1.74
CA ASN A 131 14.51 -13.04 1.51
C ASN A 131 13.17 -12.64 0.89
N TRP A 132 12.61 -13.45 -0.03
CA TRP A 132 11.26 -13.23 -0.57
C TRP A 132 10.19 -13.27 0.52
N ILE A 133 10.29 -14.22 1.47
CA ILE A 133 9.35 -14.39 2.58
C ILE A 133 9.47 -13.22 3.56
N GLU A 134 10.69 -12.87 3.97
CA GLU A 134 10.94 -11.77 4.90
C GLU A 134 10.48 -10.43 4.33
N MET A 135 10.83 -10.13 3.07
CA MET A 135 10.39 -8.94 2.34
C MET A 135 8.86 -8.86 2.27
N THR A 136 8.20 -9.95 1.85
CA THR A 136 6.74 -10.00 1.77
C THR A 136 6.10 -9.76 3.14
N GLY A 137 6.60 -10.41 4.19
CA GLY A 137 6.09 -10.26 5.55
C GLY A 137 6.19 -8.82 6.04
N LEU A 138 7.33 -8.18 5.84
CA LEU A 138 7.56 -6.78 6.24
C LEU A 138 6.73 -5.80 5.41
N ILE A 139 6.58 -6.03 4.11
CA ILE A 139 5.67 -5.23 3.27
C ILE A 139 4.24 -5.31 3.80
N LEU A 140 3.74 -6.52 4.09
CA LEU A 140 2.39 -6.69 4.62
C LEU A 140 2.20 -6.00 5.98
N VAL A 141 3.18 -6.05 6.85
CA VAL A 141 3.17 -5.31 8.13
C VAL A 141 3.23 -3.81 7.88
N GLY A 142 4.10 -3.36 6.97
CA GLY A 142 4.23 -1.95 6.58
C GLY A 142 2.97 -1.34 5.94
N LEU A 143 2.07 -2.17 5.42
CA LEU A 143 0.78 -1.72 4.87
C LEU A 143 -0.29 -1.43 5.94
N VAL A 144 -0.09 -1.81 7.20
CA VAL A 144 -1.10 -1.62 8.26
C VAL A 144 -1.50 -0.15 8.46
N PRO A 145 -0.57 0.83 8.58
CA PRO A 145 -0.94 2.24 8.69
C PRO A 145 -1.74 2.74 7.47
N PHE A 146 -1.42 2.26 6.27
CA PHE A 146 -2.13 2.65 5.05
C PHE A 146 -3.56 2.08 5.01
N ALA A 147 -3.78 0.89 5.55
CA ALA A 147 -5.13 0.32 5.70
C ALA A 147 -5.99 1.17 6.65
N ALA A 148 -5.43 1.63 7.76
CA ALA A 148 -6.10 2.55 8.65
C ALA A 148 -6.35 3.92 7.99
N GLY A 149 -5.36 4.43 7.25
CA GLY A 149 -5.45 5.66 6.46
C GLY A 149 -6.54 5.59 5.39
N ALA A 150 -6.67 4.45 4.71
CA ALA A 150 -7.74 4.22 3.73
C ALA A 150 -9.14 4.36 4.35
N ILE A 151 -9.34 3.78 5.53
CA ILE A 151 -10.62 3.90 6.26
C ILE A 151 -10.86 5.36 6.66
N ALA A 152 -9.84 6.06 7.19
CA ALA A 152 -9.96 7.47 7.55
C ALA A 152 -10.33 8.34 6.35
N MET A 153 -9.61 8.20 5.23
CA MET A 153 -9.88 8.94 4.00
C MET A 153 -11.29 8.65 3.46
N GLY A 154 -11.72 7.39 3.49
CA GLY A 154 -13.05 6.98 3.05
C GLY A 154 -14.19 7.64 3.84
N HIS A 155 -13.97 8.01 5.10
CA HIS A 155 -14.96 8.71 5.93
C HIS A 155 -14.79 10.24 5.94
N LEU A 156 -13.60 10.76 5.66
CA LEU A 156 -13.32 12.20 5.70
C LEU A 156 -13.51 12.89 4.34
N VAL A 157 -13.25 12.18 3.25
CA VAL A 157 -13.19 12.76 1.90
C VAL A 157 -14.46 12.41 1.12
N SER A 158 -14.98 13.38 0.33
CA SER A 158 -16.13 13.17 -0.54
C SER A 158 -15.78 12.26 -1.73
N VAL A 159 -16.81 11.68 -2.36
CA VAL A 159 -16.63 10.80 -3.53
C VAL A 159 -15.93 11.50 -4.70
N ASP A 160 -16.17 12.80 -4.89
CA ASP A 160 -15.59 13.58 -5.98
C ASP A 160 -14.12 13.90 -5.75
N SER A 161 -13.72 14.07 -4.49
CA SER A 161 -12.37 14.44 -4.09
C SER A 161 -11.48 13.26 -3.74
N ILE A 162 -12.04 12.06 -3.50
CA ILE A 162 -11.28 10.91 -3.00
C ILE A 162 -10.23 10.44 -4.02
N GLY A 163 -10.51 10.47 -5.31
CA GLY A 163 -9.58 10.09 -6.37
C GLY A 163 -8.32 10.95 -6.37
N PRO A 164 -8.44 12.27 -6.55
CA PRO A 164 -7.32 13.21 -6.45
C PRO A 164 -6.58 13.12 -5.10
N ALA A 165 -7.31 13.05 -3.98
CA ALA A 165 -6.71 12.95 -2.65
C ALA A 165 -5.86 11.69 -2.50
N MET A 166 -6.35 10.54 -2.95
CA MET A 166 -5.59 9.27 -2.90
C MET A 166 -4.40 9.31 -3.85
N GLY A 167 -4.58 9.79 -5.08
CA GLY A 167 -3.50 9.90 -6.06
C GLY A 167 -2.38 10.82 -5.57
N GLY A 168 -2.73 12.00 -5.08
CA GLY A 168 -1.78 12.96 -4.51
C GLY A 168 -1.06 12.41 -3.29
N THR A 169 -1.81 11.84 -2.33
CA THR A 169 -1.22 11.22 -1.12
C THR A 169 -0.26 10.09 -1.50
N THR A 170 -0.66 9.20 -2.42
CA THR A 170 0.18 8.08 -2.85
C THR A 170 1.44 8.57 -3.55
N ALA A 171 1.32 9.57 -4.44
CA ALA A 171 2.46 10.15 -5.17
C ALA A 171 3.47 10.79 -4.20
N VAL A 172 3.01 11.61 -3.26
CA VAL A 172 3.86 12.26 -2.25
C VAL A 172 4.53 11.23 -1.36
N LEU A 173 3.79 10.24 -0.87
CA LEU A 173 4.33 9.19 -0.02
C LEU A 173 5.32 8.29 -0.77
N ALA A 174 5.09 7.99 -2.05
CA ALA A 174 6.03 7.24 -2.87
C ALA A 174 7.32 8.03 -3.12
N PHE A 175 7.21 9.33 -3.42
CA PHE A 175 8.36 10.21 -3.60
C PHE A 175 9.21 10.31 -2.32
N LEU A 176 8.57 10.64 -1.21
CA LEU A 176 9.23 10.75 0.09
C LEU A 176 9.66 9.40 0.68
N GLY A 177 9.08 8.31 0.21
CA GLY A 177 9.45 6.94 0.60
C GLY A 177 10.67 6.40 -0.14
N GLY A 178 11.17 7.10 -1.16
CA GLY A 178 12.30 6.63 -1.96
C GLY A 178 11.95 5.56 -2.99
N THR A 179 10.70 5.54 -3.48
CA THR A 179 10.28 4.57 -4.53
C THR A 179 11.04 4.77 -5.84
N TRP A 180 11.37 6.02 -6.19
CA TRP A 180 11.91 6.42 -7.48
C TRP A 180 13.41 6.60 -7.49
N PHE A 181 14.02 6.89 -6.36
CA PHE A 181 15.46 7.11 -6.20
C PHE A 181 15.89 6.76 -4.76
N PRO A 182 17.13 6.27 -4.61
CA PRO A 182 17.66 5.98 -3.28
C PRO A 182 17.76 7.26 -2.44
N ILE A 183 17.27 7.19 -1.19
CA ILE A 183 17.44 8.27 -0.24
C ILE A 183 18.74 8.00 0.50
N THR A 184 19.81 8.62 0.04
CA THR A 184 21.16 8.50 0.61
C THR A 184 21.52 9.74 1.42
N GLY A 185 22.37 9.57 2.44
CA GLY A 185 22.87 10.66 3.30
C GLY A 185 21.98 11.01 4.48
N ASP A 186 22.39 12.02 5.26
CA ASP A 186 21.76 12.43 6.53
C ASP A 186 21.19 13.85 6.48
N GLY A 187 20.74 14.30 5.30
CA GLY A 187 20.12 15.61 5.12
C GLY A 187 18.69 15.70 5.68
N VAL A 188 18.14 16.92 5.69
CA VAL A 188 16.76 17.20 6.14
C VAL A 188 15.75 16.31 5.40
N PHE A 189 15.93 16.11 4.11
CA PHE A 189 15.06 15.24 3.31
C PHE A 189 15.05 13.80 3.81
N ALA A 190 16.23 13.22 4.09
CA ALA A 190 16.34 11.87 4.63
C ALA A 190 15.71 11.75 6.03
N THR A 191 15.87 12.78 6.87
CA THR A 191 15.24 12.83 8.19
C THR A 191 13.72 12.85 8.10
N VAL A 192 13.15 13.67 7.21
CA VAL A 192 11.69 13.71 6.98
C VAL A 192 11.20 12.38 6.42
N ALA A 193 11.90 11.80 5.45
CA ALA A 193 11.56 10.51 4.89
C ALA A 193 11.50 9.40 5.97
N LYS A 194 12.53 9.33 6.82
CA LYS A 194 12.60 8.35 7.94
C LYS A 194 11.45 8.47 8.95
N CYS A 195 10.75 9.62 9.00
CA CYS A 195 9.56 9.81 9.83
C CYS A 195 8.27 9.29 9.18
N LEU A 196 8.30 8.87 7.91
CA LEU A 196 7.13 8.43 7.16
C LEU A 196 7.05 6.90 7.05
N PRO A 197 5.84 6.31 7.12
CA PRO A 197 5.68 4.87 7.00
C PRO A 197 5.99 4.36 5.58
N SER A 198 5.88 5.20 4.56
CA SER A 198 6.20 4.85 3.18
C SER A 198 7.69 4.56 2.98
N TYR A 199 8.57 5.30 3.67
CA TYR A 199 10.01 5.03 3.65
C TYR A 199 10.29 3.60 4.17
N TRP A 200 9.74 3.23 5.31
CA TRP A 200 9.93 1.90 5.89
C TRP A 200 9.26 0.79 5.08
N LEU A 201 8.18 1.11 4.36
CA LEU A 201 7.56 0.18 3.42
C LEU A 201 8.50 -0.14 2.24
N VAL A 202 9.23 0.85 1.71
CA VAL A 202 10.25 0.64 0.67
C VAL A 202 11.47 -0.08 1.25
N GLN A 203 11.92 0.32 2.45
CA GLN A 203 13.04 -0.35 3.14
C GLN A 203 12.76 -1.81 3.48
N ALA A 204 11.50 -2.22 3.63
CA ALA A 204 11.13 -3.63 3.81
C ALA A 204 11.65 -4.53 2.67
N GLY A 205 11.80 -3.98 1.48
CA GLY A 205 12.35 -4.71 0.36
C GLY A 205 13.87 -4.83 0.33
N HIS A 206 14.57 -3.97 1.06
CA HIS A 206 16.04 -4.01 1.15
C HIS A 206 16.56 -5.16 2.03
N VAL A 207 15.69 -5.81 2.80
CA VAL A 207 16.04 -7.04 3.54
C VAL A 207 16.60 -8.13 2.64
N GLY A 208 16.11 -8.21 1.41
CA GLY A 208 16.61 -9.14 0.42
C GLY A 208 18.09 -8.98 0.07
N LEU A 209 18.73 -7.89 0.53
CA LEU A 209 20.11 -7.51 0.22
C LEU A 209 21.06 -7.71 1.41
N GLY A 210 20.58 -8.33 2.50
CA GLY A 210 21.40 -8.63 3.68
C GLY A 210 21.43 -7.50 4.73
N GLU A 211 20.69 -6.42 4.51
CA GLU A 211 20.53 -5.37 5.51
C GLU A 211 19.42 -5.73 6.53
N SER A 212 19.58 -5.25 7.77
CA SER A 212 18.51 -5.35 8.76
C SER A 212 17.37 -4.41 8.36
N ALA A 213 16.22 -4.96 7.98
CA ALA A 213 15.11 -4.25 7.39
C ALA A 213 14.63 -3.04 8.18
N TRP A 214 14.29 -3.29 9.41
CA TRP A 214 13.73 -2.27 10.28
C TRP A 214 14.46 -2.29 11.62
N GLY A 215 15.32 -1.29 11.85
CA GLY A 215 15.81 -1.04 13.18
C GLY A 215 14.67 -0.60 14.12
N ARG A 216 14.97 -0.34 15.37
CA ARG A 216 13.99 0.14 16.36
C ARG A 216 13.17 1.33 15.86
N THR A 217 13.80 2.26 15.14
CA THR A 217 13.14 3.45 14.56
C THR A 217 12.04 3.06 13.57
N GLY A 218 12.27 2.11 12.69
CA GLY A 218 11.27 1.67 11.69
C GLY A 218 10.02 1.11 12.36
N TRP A 219 10.21 0.23 13.34
CA TRP A 219 9.09 -0.32 14.09
C TRP A 219 8.32 0.76 14.85
N LEU A 220 9.01 1.70 15.49
CA LEU A 220 8.37 2.81 16.19
C LEU A 220 7.55 3.69 15.27
N VAL A 221 8.08 4.04 14.09
CA VAL A 221 7.38 4.87 13.10
C VAL A 221 6.14 4.16 12.59
N VAL A 222 6.25 2.89 12.17
CA VAL A 222 5.11 2.12 11.65
C VAL A 222 4.03 1.95 12.72
N VAL A 223 4.40 1.66 13.97
CA VAL A 223 3.44 1.56 15.08
C VAL A 223 2.79 2.91 15.40
N ALA A 224 3.58 3.99 15.49
CA ALA A 224 3.06 5.33 15.78
C ALA A 224 2.03 5.78 14.71
N TRP A 225 2.35 5.62 13.43
CA TRP A 225 1.43 5.92 12.35
C TRP A 225 0.19 5.01 12.34
N THR A 226 0.37 3.73 12.65
CA THR A 226 -0.78 2.80 12.79
C THR A 226 -1.73 3.27 13.88
N VAL A 227 -1.22 3.63 15.05
CA VAL A 227 -2.06 4.11 16.15
C VAL A 227 -2.73 5.43 15.78
N ALA A 228 -1.98 6.40 15.24
CA ALA A 228 -2.49 7.71 14.86
C ALA A 228 -3.60 7.61 13.81
N LEU A 229 -3.37 6.85 12.72
CA LEU A 229 -4.33 6.68 11.64
C LEU A 229 -5.53 5.83 12.05
N THR A 230 -5.36 4.85 12.93
CA THR A 230 -6.49 4.08 13.50
C THR A 230 -7.35 4.96 14.40
N ALA A 231 -6.75 5.81 15.22
CA ALA A 231 -7.49 6.78 16.03
C ALA A 231 -8.25 7.80 15.16
N LEU A 232 -7.60 8.28 14.08
CA LEU A 232 -8.24 9.16 13.10
C LEU A 232 -9.41 8.46 12.39
N ALA A 233 -9.23 7.22 11.95
CA ALA A 233 -10.29 6.42 11.32
C ALA A 233 -11.48 6.20 12.27
N ALA A 234 -11.22 5.87 13.53
CA ALA A 234 -12.26 5.71 14.53
C ALA A 234 -13.03 7.02 14.80
N ARG A 235 -12.32 8.15 14.85
CA ARG A 235 -12.93 9.47 14.98
C ARG A 235 -13.79 9.83 13.76
N ALA A 236 -13.24 9.63 12.58
CA ALA A 236 -13.94 9.92 11.32
C ALA A 236 -15.23 9.09 11.21
N TYR A 237 -15.16 7.80 11.51
CA TYR A 237 -16.31 6.90 11.53
C TYR A 237 -17.37 7.36 12.53
N ARG A 238 -17.00 7.69 13.77
CA ARG A 238 -17.94 8.17 14.81
C ARG A 238 -18.65 9.45 14.40
N ARG A 239 -17.93 10.41 13.79
CA ARG A 239 -18.51 11.68 13.29
C ARG A 239 -19.49 11.45 12.13
N ASP A 240 -19.17 10.51 11.26
CA ASP A 240 -20.01 10.18 10.11
C ASP A 240 -21.29 9.44 10.56
N THR A 241 -21.18 8.60 11.60
CA THR A 241 -22.33 7.86 12.14
C THR A 241 -23.22 8.64 13.09
N GLY A 242 -22.69 9.69 13.73
CA GLY A 242 -23.45 10.53 14.68
C GLY A 242 -24.25 11.66 14.00
N ARG A 243 -24.19 11.78 12.68
CA ARG A 243 -24.96 12.78 11.91
C ARG A 243 -26.32 12.30 11.44
N PHE A 244 -26.75 11.13 11.92
CA PHE A 244 -28.04 10.48 11.58
C PHE A 244 -28.74 9.98 12.87
#